data_b63748bacc98f13a0a8516e428b1ad52
#
_entry.id   b63748bacc98f13a0a8516e428b1ad52
#
_cell.length_a   1.000
_cell.length_b   1.000
_cell.length_c   1.000
_cell.angle_alpha   90.00
_cell.angle_beta   90.00
_cell.angle_gamma   90.00
#
_symmetry.space_group_name_H-M   'P 1'
#
loop_
_entity.id
_entity.type
_entity.pdbx_description
1 polymer ?
#
loop_
_entity_poly.entity_id
_entity_poly.type
_entity_poly.pdbx_seq_one_letter_code
_entity_poly.pdbx_strand_id
1 'polypeptide(L)'
;MSIILLHGLGETARHWTMACGMLANELGDGVRIVLPTAPLRRVTLALGGVVPAWFDQRGTATFNPDKPNVINSSKELVSLIEEEIASGVPVENIVIGGFSQGAAV
;
A
#
# COMPACT_ATOMS: atom_id res chain seq x y z
N MET A 1 -15.24 -6.71 -7.55
CA MET A 1 -14.33 -5.54 -7.50
C MET A 1 -13.32 -5.74 -6.39
N SER A 2 -12.07 -5.46 -6.68
CA SER A 2 -11.00 -5.46 -5.68
C SER A 2 -10.43 -4.07 -5.50
N ILE A 3 -10.21 -3.67 -4.25
CA ILE A 3 -9.59 -2.40 -3.91
C ILE A 3 -8.30 -2.70 -3.15
N ILE A 4 -7.17 -2.28 -3.68
CA ILE A 4 -5.86 -2.46 -3.05
C ILE A 4 -5.44 -1.11 -2.47
N LEU A 5 -5.25 -1.04 -1.15
CA LEU A 5 -4.90 0.20 -0.46
C LEU A 5 -3.55 0.06 0.24
N LEU A 6 -2.66 1.00 -0.05
CA LEU A 6 -1.32 1.05 0.55
C LEU A 6 -1.30 2.08 1.68
N HIS A 7 -0.88 1.66 2.86
CA HIS A 7 -0.80 2.51 4.05
C HIS A 7 0.38 3.49 3.98
N GLY A 8 0.40 4.45 4.89
CA GLY A 8 1.50 5.40 5.00
C GLY A 8 2.70 4.87 5.78
N LEU A 9 3.74 5.67 5.86
CA LEU A 9 4.97 5.35 6.59
C LEU A 9 4.68 5.04 8.06
N GLY A 10 5.23 3.94 8.55
CA GLY A 10 5.10 3.54 9.96
C GLY A 10 3.75 2.94 10.32
N GLU A 11 2.83 2.90 9.39
CA GLU A 11 1.52 2.27 9.58
C GLU A 11 1.57 0.79 9.17
N THR A 12 0.48 0.10 9.42
CA THR A 12 0.28 -1.29 8.98
C THR A 12 -1.14 -1.44 8.43
N ALA A 13 -1.41 -2.56 7.79
CA ALA A 13 -2.77 -2.90 7.38
C ALA A 13 -3.76 -2.79 8.55
N ARG A 14 -3.30 -3.13 9.74
CA ARG A 14 -4.11 -3.12 10.97
C ARG A 14 -4.69 -1.74 11.29
N HIS A 15 -3.95 -0.67 11.02
CA HIS A 15 -4.41 0.70 11.26
C HIS A 15 -5.60 1.08 10.37
N TRP A 16 -5.77 0.41 9.24
CA TRP A 16 -6.80 0.71 8.27
C TRP A 16 -7.99 -0.25 8.31
N THR A 17 -7.93 -1.28 9.13
CA THR A 17 -8.95 -2.33 9.16
C THR A 17 -10.34 -1.78 9.47
N MET A 18 -10.46 -0.87 10.43
CA MET A 18 -11.76 -0.30 10.80
C MET A 18 -12.33 0.57 9.67
N ALA A 19 -11.52 1.48 9.13
CA ALA A 19 -11.95 2.35 8.04
C ALA A 19 -12.35 1.55 6.81
N CYS A 20 -11.59 0.52 6.49
CA CYS A 20 -11.88 -0.34 5.35
C CYS A 20 -13.10 -1.23 5.58
N GLY A 21 -13.35 -1.63 6.81
CA GLY A 21 -14.59 -2.34 7.17
C GLY A 21 -15.82 -1.46 6.94
N MET A 22 -15.74 -0.20 7.33
CA MET A 22 -16.81 0.76 7.08
C MET A 22 -17.01 1.01 5.59
N LEU A 23 -15.92 1.14 4.84
CA LEU A 23 -15.99 1.32 3.40
C LEU A 23 -16.61 0.10 2.71
N ALA A 24 -16.22 -1.10 3.12
CA ALA A 24 -16.79 -2.33 2.57
C ALA A 24 -18.29 -2.43 2.82
N ASN A 25 -18.75 -2.02 3.99
CA ASN A 25 -20.18 -1.98 4.30
C ASN A 25 -20.94 -1.00 3.40
N GLU A 26 -20.36 0.16 3.11
CA GLU A 26 -20.94 1.15 2.24
C GLU A 26 -21.00 0.69 0.79
N LEU A 27 -19.98 -0.03 0.33
CA LEU A 27 -19.89 -0.50 -1.05
C LEU A 27 -20.68 -1.78 -1.32
N GLY A 28 -21.06 -2.49 -0.25
CA GLY A 28 -21.89 -3.69 -0.36
C GLY A 28 -21.11 -4.95 -0.71
N ASP A 29 -21.84 -6.02 -0.98
CA ASP A 29 -21.28 -7.32 -1.32
C ASP A 29 -20.55 -7.29 -2.65
N GLY A 30 -19.55 -8.17 -2.82
CA GLY A 30 -18.79 -8.26 -4.05
C GLY A 30 -17.60 -7.33 -4.12
N VAL A 31 -17.33 -6.55 -3.07
CA VAL A 31 -16.13 -5.72 -2.97
C VAL A 31 -15.15 -6.37 -1.99
N ARG A 32 -13.93 -6.61 -2.48
CA ARG A 32 -12.83 -7.13 -1.66
C ARG A 32 -11.79 -6.03 -1.46
N ILE A 33 -11.41 -5.80 -0.22
CA ILE A 33 -10.37 -4.82 0.10
C ILE A 33 -9.10 -5.57 0.48
N VAL A 34 -7.99 -5.26 -0.20
CA VAL A 34 -6.68 -5.85 0.02
C VAL A 34 -5.79 -4.79 0.69
N LEU A 35 -5.30 -5.10 1.87
CA LEU A 35 -4.47 -4.21 2.68
C LEU A 35 -3.10 -4.85 2.94
N PRO A 36 -2.16 -4.73 2.01
CA PRO A 36 -0.82 -5.24 2.27
C PRO A 36 -0.12 -4.39 3.33
N THR A 37 0.72 -5.02 4.14
CA THR A 37 1.61 -4.33 5.06
C THR A 37 3.00 -4.28 4.46
N ALA A 38 3.59 -3.08 4.44
CA ALA A 38 4.95 -2.89 3.94
C ALA A 38 5.97 -3.66 4.78
N PRO A 39 7.09 -4.08 4.19
CA PRO A 39 8.14 -4.72 4.96
C PRO A 39 8.78 -3.76 5.96
N LEU A 40 9.30 -4.32 7.04
CA LEU A 40 10.09 -3.56 8.01
C LEU A 40 11.43 -3.19 7.39
N ARG A 41 11.79 -1.91 7.50
CA ARG A 41 13.09 -1.43 7.04
C ARG A 41 13.55 -0.23 7.87
N ARG A 42 14.84 0.06 7.84
CA ARG A 42 15.37 1.27 8.46
C ARG A 42 14.96 2.47 7.64
N VAL A 43 14.47 3.50 8.31
CA VAL A 43 13.98 4.72 7.66
C VAL A 43 14.73 5.93 8.20
N THR A 44 15.32 6.69 7.31
CA THR A 44 16.12 7.88 7.65
C THR A 44 15.27 8.92 8.38
N LEU A 45 14.06 9.19 7.91
CA LEU A 45 13.14 10.12 8.56
C LEU A 45 12.77 9.71 9.99
N ALA A 46 12.80 8.41 10.28
CA ALA A 46 12.57 7.86 11.61
C ALA A 46 13.86 7.71 12.43
N LEU A 47 14.88 8.50 12.12
CA LEU A 47 16.20 8.49 12.77
C LEU A 47 16.87 7.12 12.70
N GLY A 48 16.69 6.40 11.61
CA GLY A 48 17.22 5.06 11.41
C GLY A 48 16.44 3.96 12.12
N GLY A 49 15.28 4.29 12.68
CA GLY A 49 14.39 3.30 13.29
C GLY A 49 13.82 2.33 12.25
N VAL A 50 13.53 1.11 12.69
CA VAL A 50 12.95 0.07 11.85
C VAL A 50 11.43 0.16 11.94
N VAL A 51 10.79 0.49 10.83
CA VAL A 51 9.33 0.65 10.75
C VAL A 51 8.82 0.07 9.44
N PRO A 52 7.51 -0.26 9.34
CA PRO A 52 6.94 -0.62 8.06
C PRO A 52 7.05 0.55 7.07
N ALA A 53 7.67 0.30 5.94
CA ALA A 53 7.87 1.35 4.93
C ALA A 53 7.95 0.74 3.53
N TRP A 54 7.36 1.44 2.57
CA TRP A 54 7.43 1.02 1.17
C TRP A 54 8.78 1.35 0.56
N PHE A 55 9.44 2.38 1.08
CA PHE A 55 10.79 2.80 0.68
C PHE A 55 11.41 3.65 1.79
N ASP A 56 12.71 3.92 1.72
CA ASP A 56 13.37 4.81 2.67
C ASP A 56 12.97 6.26 2.38
N GLN A 57 12.38 6.91 3.37
CA GLN A 57 12.00 8.31 3.28
C GLN A 57 13.01 9.16 4.06
N ARG A 58 13.68 10.06 3.36
CA ARG A 58 14.76 10.88 3.90
C ARG A 58 14.31 12.25 4.39
N GLY A 59 13.15 12.71 3.92
CA GLY A 59 12.56 13.98 4.33
C GLY A 59 11.15 14.13 3.79
N THR A 60 10.45 15.15 4.27
CA THR A 60 9.07 15.42 3.85
C THR A 60 8.98 16.29 2.61
N ALA A 61 10.03 17.06 2.32
CA ALA A 61 10.02 18.05 1.25
C ALA A 61 11.11 17.84 0.19
N THR A 62 11.90 16.80 0.28
CA THR A 62 13.01 16.57 -0.64
C THR A 62 12.69 15.53 -1.68
N PHE A 63 13.01 15.86 -2.91
CA PHE A 63 12.96 14.97 -4.04
C PHE A 63 14.24 14.12 -4.09
N ASN A 64 14.34 13.16 -3.23
CA ASN A 64 15.42 12.18 -3.30
C ASN A 64 14.87 10.81 -2.92
N PRO A 65 14.03 10.23 -3.79
CA PRO A 65 13.41 8.95 -3.49
C PRO A 65 14.43 7.82 -3.48
N ASP A 66 14.19 6.85 -2.63
CA ASP A 66 14.86 5.58 -2.62
C ASP A 66 14.37 4.75 -3.83
N LYS A 67 14.87 5.07 -5.00
CA LYS A 67 14.40 4.48 -6.26
C LYS A 67 14.36 2.95 -6.26
N PRO A 68 15.41 2.23 -5.81
CA PRO A 68 15.35 0.77 -5.81
C PRO A 68 14.18 0.22 -5.01
N ASN A 69 13.89 0.77 -3.84
CA ASN A 69 12.80 0.28 -3.01
C ASN A 69 11.43 0.78 -3.49
N VAL A 70 11.35 1.94 -4.10
CA VAL A 70 10.12 2.38 -4.79
C VAL A 70 9.78 1.39 -5.91
N ILE A 71 10.77 1.01 -6.71
CA ILE A 71 10.59 0.03 -7.78
C ILE A 71 10.18 -1.33 -7.21
N ASN A 72 10.83 -1.78 -6.14
CA ASN A 72 10.49 -3.05 -5.51
C ASN A 72 9.06 -3.06 -4.98
N SER A 73 8.64 -1.99 -4.33
CA SER A 73 7.27 -1.86 -3.83
C SER A 73 6.25 -1.80 -4.97
N SER A 74 6.59 -1.14 -6.06
CA SER A 74 5.76 -1.14 -7.26
C SER A 74 5.59 -2.54 -7.84
N LYS A 75 6.65 -3.33 -7.86
CA LYS A 75 6.60 -4.71 -8.33
C LYS A 75 5.73 -5.58 -7.43
N GLU A 76 5.79 -5.38 -6.12
CA GLU A 76 4.90 -6.07 -5.18
C GLU A 76 3.44 -5.71 -5.44
N LEU A 77 3.16 -4.44 -5.70
CA LEU A 77 1.82 -4.00 -6.06
C LEU A 77 1.33 -4.67 -7.34
N VAL A 78 2.18 -4.74 -8.36
CA VAL A 78 1.85 -5.43 -9.62
C VAL A 78 1.55 -6.91 -9.35
N SER A 79 2.32 -7.57 -8.50
CA SER A 79 2.07 -8.97 -8.13
C SER A 79 0.71 -9.14 -7.46
N LEU A 80 0.31 -8.21 -6.58
CA LEU A 80 -1.01 -8.24 -5.96
C LEU A 80 -2.13 -8.07 -6.99
N ILE A 81 -1.94 -7.19 -7.96
CA ILE A 81 -2.89 -7.00 -9.07
C ILE A 81 -3.01 -8.30 -9.86
N GLU A 82 -1.90 -8.93 -10.18
CA GLU A 82 -1.87 -10.18 -10.93
C GLU A 82 -2.57 -11.31 -10.16
N GLU A 83 -2.40 -11.37 -8.84
CA GLU A 83 -3.10 -12.33 -8.00
C GLU A 83 -4.62 -12.13 -8.05
N GLU A 84 -5.09 -10.88 -8.02
CA GLU A 84 -6.52 -10.59 -8.12
C GLU A 84 -7.07 -10.96 -9.49
N ILE A 85 -6.33 -10.70 -10.56
CA ILE A 85 -6.71 -11.10 -11.91
C ILE A 85 -6.79 -12.63 -12.00
N ALA A 86 -5.79 -13.32 -11.45
CA ALA A 86 -5.77 -14.79 -11.45
C ALA A 86 -6.93 -15.40 -10.66
N SER A 87 -7.44 -14.69 -9.65
CA SER A 87 -8.60 -15.12 -8.87
C SER A 87 -9.94 -14.88 -9.56
N GLY A 88 -9.92 -14.25 -10.73
CA GLY A 88 -11.11 -14.04 -11.54
C GLY A 88 -11.65 -12.61 -11.57
N VAL A 89 -10.94 -11.64 -10.98
CA VAL A 89 -11.37 -10.24 -11.01
C VAL A 89 -10.89 -9.60 -12.32
N PRO A 90 -11.80 -9.06 -13.16
CA PRO A 90 -11.39 -8.34 -14.35
C PRO A 90 -10.53 -7.12 -13.99
N VAL A 91 -9.56 -6.79 -14.83
CA VAL A 91 -8.61 -5.68 -14.55
C VAL A 91 -9.35 -4.34 -14.38
N GLU A 92 -10.42 -4.12 -15.12
CA GLU A 92 -11.23 -2.90 -15.01
C GLU A 92 -12.00 -2.79 -13.69
N ASN A 93 -12.05 -3.87 -12.92
CA ASN A 93 -12.70 -3.92 -11.60
C ASN A 93 -11.69 -3.91 -10.45
N ILE A 94 -10.46 -3.49 -10.73
CA ILE A 94 -9.41 -3.34 -9.71
C ILE A 94 -9.12 -1.86 -9.52
N VAL A 95 -9.25 -1.40 -8.28
CA VAL A 95 -8.96 -0.02 -7.89
C VAL A 95 -7.76 -0.02 -6.95
N ILE A 96 -6.85 0.92 -7.17
CA ILE A 96 -5.65 1.07 -6.36
C ILE A 96 -5.72 2.43 -5.68
N GLY A 97 -5.46 2.44 -4.40
CA GLY A 97 -5.38 3.66 -3.61
C GLY A 97 -4.19 3.62 -2.66
N GLY A 98 -3.80 4.78 -2.20
CA GLY A 98 -2.71 4.89 -1.24
C GLY A 98 -2.81 6.15 -0.43
N PHE A 99 -2.24 6.11 0.77
CA PHE A 99 -2.18 7.25 1.67
C PHE A 99 -0.73 7.62 1.93
N SER A 100 -0.39 8.91 1.78
CA SER A 100 0.94 9.45 2.04
C SER A 100 2.03 8.66 1.29
N GLN A 101 2.94 7.97 1.99
CA GLN A 101 3.98 7.17 1.34
C GLN A 101 3.40 6.07 0.43
N GLY A 102 2.29 5.45 0.82
CA GLY A 102 1.61 4.47 -0.01
C GLY A 102 1.11 5.07 -1.33
N ALA A 103 0.71 6.32 -1.33
CA ALA A 103 0.29 7.01 -2.53
C ALA A 103 1.45 7.33 -3.48
N ALA A 104 2.69 7.36 -2.97
CA ALA A 104 3.88 7.65 -3.77
C ALA A 104 4.43 6.42 -4.50
N VAL A 105 3.98 5.24 -4.14
CA VAL A 105 4.36 4.00 -4.80
C VAL A 105 3.62 3.87 -6.13
#